data_1a004b1c1acce6e99ffb8546dd72a83c
#
_entry.id   1a004b1c1acce6e99ffb8546dd72a83c
#
_cell.length_a   1.000
_cell.length_b   1.000
_cell.length_c   1.000
_cell.angle_alpha   90.00
_cell.angle_beta   90.00
_cell.angle_gamma   90.00
#
_symmetry.space_group_name_H-M   'P 1'
#
loop_
_entity.id
_entity.type
_entity.pdbx_description
1 polymer ?
#
loop_
_entity_poly.entity_id
_entity_poly.type
_entity_poly.pdbx_seq_one_letter_code
_entity_poly.pdbx_strand_id
1 'polypeptide(L)'
;MSDIKTYEYIWLDGFKPEPSMRSKIKATTEDSAPEWSFDGSSTEQAEGSSSDCLLLPVQTYDNPTFSDYLVMCQVHAADHTVHPSNTRAAAEAVVTDDWWFGFEQEYFFTNKDGSPLGWEEGEPRPQGDYYCGVGADLSLIHI
;
A
#
# COMPACT_ATOMS: atom_id res chain seq x y z
N MET A 1 25.26 14.03 -18.37
CA MET A 1 24.99 13.67 -16.96
C MET A 1 23.75 12.80 -17.02
N SER A 2 23.78 11.60 -16.43
CA SER A 2 22.57 10.80 -16.30
C SER A 2 21.60 11.50 -15.35
N ASP A 3 20.33 11.62 -15.74
CA ASP A 3 19.32 12.24 -14.90
C ASP A 3 19.09 11.40 -13.64
N ILE A 4 18.97 12.07 -12.49
CA ILE A 4 18.62 11.39 -11.24
C ILE A 4 17.14 11.11 -11.27
N LYS A 5 16.75 9.86 -11.00
CA LYS A 5 15.38 9.40 -10.85
C LYS A 5 15.09 9.06 -9.40
N THR A 6 13.88 9.27 -8.98
CA THR A 6 13.41 8.96 -7.63
C THR A 6 12.36 7.86 -7.68
N TYR A 7 12.57 6.81 -6.90
CA TYR A 7 11.70 5.65 -6.79
C TYR A 7 11.17 5.53 -5.36
N GLU A 8 9.86 5.59 -5.19
CA GLU A 8 9.20 5.34 -3.92
C GLU A 8 8.81 3.87 -3.84
N TYR A 9 9.55 3.11 -3.03
CA TYR A 9 9.31 1.70 -2.76
C TYR A 9 8.19 1.57 -1.74
N ILE A 10 7.16 0.81 -2.06
CA ILE A 10 6.03 0.53 -1.16
C ILE A 10 5.93 -0.97 -0.89
N TRP A 11 5.64 -1.33 0.36
CA TRP A 11 5.45 -2.72 0.79
C TRP A 11 4.49 -2.80 1.96
N LEU A 12 4.01 -3.99 2.28
CA LEU A 12 3.23 -4.26 3.48
C LEU A 12 4.13 -4.74 4.62
N ASP A 13 3.94 -4.18 5.82
CA ASP A 13 4.67 -4.58 7.02
C ASP A 13 4.17 -5.92 7.59
N GLY A 14 4.72 -6.34 8.74
CA GLY A 14 4.38 -7.60 9.41
C GLY A 14 3.34 -7.47 10.52
N PHE A 15 2.80 -6.28 10.77
CA PHE A 15 1.84 -6.08 11.85
C PHE A 15 0.56 -6.89 11.68
N LYS A 16 -0.03 -7.28 12.80
CA LYS A 16 -1.26 -8.07 12.87
C LYS A 16 -2.33 -7.29 13.66
N PRO A 17 -3.62 -7.47 13.39
CA PRO A 17 -4.22 -8.38 12.39
C PRO A 17 -4.09 -7.89 10.94
N GLU A 18 -3.88 -6.60 10.72
CA GLU A 18 -3.82 -5.98 9.39
C GLU A 18 -2.46 -5.32 9.18
N PRO A 19 -1.76 -5.66 8.10
CA PRO A 19 -0.51 -5.00 7.76
C PRO A 19 -0.77 -3.58 7.29
N SER A 20 0.18 -2.68 7.63
CA SER A 20 0.19 -1.31 7.13
C SER A 20 1.10 -1.17 5.92
N MET A 21 0.76 -0.23 5.06
CA MET A 21 1.61 0.13 3.94
C MET A 21 2.78 0.99 4.42
N ARG A 22 3.98 0.64 4.01
CA ARG A 22 5.22 1.38 4.27
C ARG A 22 5.79 1.91 2.97
N SER A 23 6.54 3.00 3.05
CA SER A 23 7.29 3.51 1.91
C SER A 23 8.64 4.08 2.29
N LYS A 24 9.53 4.14 1.32
CA LYS A 24 10.81 4.85 1.37
C LYS A 24 11.27 5.22 -0.04
N ILE A 25 11.97 6.35 -0.18
CA ILE A 25 12.37 6.88 -1.48
C ILE A 25 13.87 6.68 -1.69
N LYS A 26 14.25 6.19 -2.87
CA LYS A 26 15.63 6.08 -3.36
C LYS A 26 15.82 7.00 -4.54
N ALA A 27 16.88 7.80 -4.50
CA ALA A 27 17.37 8.54 -5.65
C ALA A 27 18.54 7.77 -6.28
N THR A 28 18.49 7.56 -7.59
CA THR A 28 19.52 6.82 -8.34
C THR A 28 19.59 7.29 -9.79
N THR A 29 20.66 6.94 -10.48
CA THR A 29 20.81 7.16 -11.92
C THR A 29 20.47 5.92 -12.76
N GLU A 30 19.98 4.86 -12.12
CA GLU A 30 19.55 3.64 -12.80
C GLU A 30 18.22 3.86 -13.51
N ASP A 31 18.06 3.19 -14.65
CA ASP A 31 16.85 3.33 -15.49
C ASP A 31 15.67 2.52 -14.98
N SER A 32 15.88 1.61 -14.02
CA SER A 32 14.86 0.82 -13.36
C SER A 32 15.09 0.78 -11.86
N ALA A 33 14.04 0.53 -11.08
CA ALA A 33 14.14 0.39 -9.64
C ALA A 33 14.98 -0.85 -9.29
N PRO A 34 16.16 -0.69 -8.65
CA PRO A 34 16.95 -1.82 -8.20
C PRO A 34 16.34 -2.47 -6.96
N GLU A 35 16.76 -3.69 -6.64
CA GLU A 35 16.54 -4.28 -5.33
C GLU A 35 17.07 -3.34 -4.24
N TRP A 36 16.39 -3.32 -3.09
CA TRP A 36 16.79 -2.53 -1.95
C TRP A 36 16.53 -3.27 -0.63
N SER A 37 17.08 -2.77 0.46
CA SER A 37 16.90 -3.33 1.80
C SER A 37 16.24 -2.34 2.76
N PHE A 38 15.67 -2.86 3.84
CA PHE A 38 15.15 -2.09 4.96
C PHE A 38 15.34 -2.83 6.28
N ASP A 39 15.25 -2.09 7.39
CA ASP A 39 15.28 -2.66 8.73
C ASP A 39 13.89 -3.23 9.09
N GLY A 40 13.77 -4.55 9.02
CA GLY A 40 12.54 -5.28 9.32
C GLY A 40 12.17 -5.28 10.81
N SER A 41 13.07 -4.91 11.71
CA SER A 41 12.76 -4.86 13.14
C SER A 41 11.72 -3.78 13.48
N SER A 42 11.73 -2.68 12.72
CA SER A 42 10.75 -1.59 12.88
C SER A 42 9.39 -1.87 12.25
N THR A 43 9.26 -2.96 11.52
CA THR A 43 8.06 -3.34 10.76
C THR A 43 7.50 -4.71 11.14
N GLU A 44 7.92 -5.29 12.27
CA GLU A 44 7.54 -6.64 12.72
C GLU A 44 7.84 -7.73 11.68
N GLN A 45 8.95 -7.58 10.95
CA GLN A 45 9.37 -8.51 9.89
C GLN A 45 10.72 -9.18 10.17
N ALA A 46 11.48 -8.70 11.18
CA ALA A 46 12.72 -9.33 11.58
C ALA A 46 13.05 -9.06 13.05
N GLU A 47 13.93 -9.88 13.60
CA GLU A 47 14.49 -9.64 14.94
C GLU A 47 15.66 -8.66 14.87
N GLY A 48 15.85 -7.85 15.91
CA GLY A 48 16.88 -6.80 15.93
C GLY A 48 18.33 -7.28 15.74
N SER A 49 18.61 -8.55 16.00
CA SER A 49 19.93 -9.15 15.79
C SER A 49 20.23 -9.54 14.33
N SER A 50 19.20 -9.64 13.47
CA SER A 50 19.30 -9.95 12.05
C SER A 50 18.13 -9.25 11.35
N SER A 51 18.22 -7.92 11.27
CA SER A 51 17.06 -7.09 10.94
C SER A 51 16.88 -6.78 9.44
N ASP A 52 17.86 -7.12 8.59
CA ASP A 52 17.79 -6.81 7.17
C ASP A 52 16.72 -7.65 6.45
N CYS A 53 15.81 -6.96 5.80
CA CYS A 53 14.86 -7.51 4.83
C CYS A 53 15.08 -6.87 3.47
N LEU A 54 14.70 -7.57 2.40
CA LEU A 54 14.85 -7.13 1.02
C LEU A 54 13.51 -6.69 0.44
N LEU A 55 13.55 -5.64 -0.36
CA LEU A 55 12.46 -5.16 -1.21
C LEU A 55 12.77 -5.54 -2.65
N LEU A 56 12.04 -6.49 -3.19
CA LEU A 56 12.13 -6.89 -4.58
C LEU A 56 11.03 -6.17 -5.37
N PRO A 57 11.40 -5.30 -6.34
CA PRO A 57 10.44 -4.65 -7.22
C PRO A 57 9.60 -5.66 -8.00
N VAL A 58 8.28 -5.44 -8.00
CA VAL A 58 7.33 -6.27 -8.74
C VAL A 58 6.72 -5.51 -9.90
N GLN A 59 6.36 -4.25 -9.65
CA GLN A 59 5.76 -3.37 -10.64
C GLN A 59 6.12 -1.92 -10.36
N THR A 60 6.32 -1.15 -11.41
CA THR A 60 6.63 0.29 -11.34
C THR A 60 5.56 1.08 -12.07
N TYR A 61 5.12 2.17 -11.48
CA TYR A 61 4.13 3.11 -12.00
C TYR A 61 4.69 4.53 -11.95
N ASP A 62 4.19 5.41 -12.81
CA ASP A 62 4.45 6.84 -12.67
C ASP A 62 3.81 7.36 -11.38
N ASN A 63 4.56 8.19 -10.63
CA ASN A 63 4.05 8.77 -9.38
C ASN A 63 3.82 10.27 -9.56
N PRO A 64 2.57 10.74 -9.54
CA PRO A 64 2.27 12.15 -9.78
C PRO A 64 2.51 13.06 -8.56
N THR A 65 2.98 12.53 -7.42
CA THR A 65 2.98 13.28 -6.15
C THR A 65 4.36 13.59 -5.61
N PHE A 66 5.13 12.59 -5.15
CA PHE A 66 6.34 12.83 -4.35
C PHE A 66 7.65 12.37 -5.00
N SER A 67 7.57 11.46 -5.94
CA SER A 67 8.72 10.87 -6.63
C SER A 67 8.39 10.69 -8.10
N ASP A 68 9.37 10.37 -8.93
CA ASP A 68 9.10 10.10 -10.35
C ASP A 68 8.32 8.78 -10.52
N TYR A 69 8.63 7.79 -9.68
CA TYR A 69 8.06 6.45 -9.80
C TYR A 69 7.61 5.90 -8.45
N LEU A 70 6.50 5.15 -8.48
CA LEU A 70 6.01 4.31 -7.40
C LEU A 70 6.32 2.85 -7.71
N VAL A 71 6.97 2.16 -6.78
CA VAL A 71 7.45 0.79 -6.97
C VAL A 71 6.77 -0.14 -5.97
N MET A 72 5.85 -0.98 -6.46
CA MET A 72 5.29 -2.05 -5.66
C MET A 72 6.34 -3.12 -5.42
N CYS A 73 6.54 -3.49 -4.15
CA CYS A 73 7.55 -4.46 -3.75
C CYS A 73 6.94 -5.65 -3.01
N GLN A 74 7.63 -6.77 -3.11
CA GLN A 74 7.45 -7.90 -2.20
C GLN A 74 8.65 -8.02 -1.26
N VAL A 75 8.40 -8.58 -0.07
CA VAL A 75 9.41 -8.70 0.99
C VAL A 75 10.06 -10.08 0.95
N HIS A 76 11.38 -10.09 1.02
CA HIS A 76 12.20 -11.29 1.17
C HIS A 76 13.12 -11.15 2.39
N ALA A 77 13.55 -12.28 2.93
CA ALA A 77 14.62 -12.31 3.91
C ALA A 77 15.98 -11.97 3.26
N ALA A 78 16.98 -11.67 4.07
CA ALA A 78 18.31 -11.29 3.59
C ALA A 78 19.00 -12.36 2.71
N ASP A 79 18.60 -13.62 2.83
CA ASP A 79 19.06 -14.74 2.01
C ASP A 79 18.22 -14.95 0.72
N HIS A 80 17.36 -14.00 0.36
CA HIS A 80 16.40 -14.04 -0.75
C HIS A 80 15.29 -15.10 -0.64
N THR A 81 15.13 -15.76 0.50
CA THR A 81 13.94 -16.60 0.71
C THR A 81 12.70 -15.73 0.90
N VAL A 82 11.55 -16.25 0.49
CA VAL A 82 10.28 -15.55 0.65
C VAL A 82 10.01 -15.29 2.12
N HIS A 83 9.79 -14.03 2.49
CA HIS A 83 9.48 -13.68 3.87
C HIS A 83 8.07 -14.15 4.27
N PRO A 84 7.85 -14.66 5.51
CA PRO A 84 6.53 -15.16 5.94
C PRO A 84 5.39 -14.14 5.85
N SER A 85 5.66 -12.83 5.88
CA SER A 85 4.66 -11.77 5.69
C SER A 85 4.33 -11.50 4.21
N ASN A 86 5.02 -12.14 3.27
CA ASN A 86 4.84 -11.93 1.84
C ASN A 86 3.66 -12.75 1.31
N THR A 87 2.45 -12.22 1.44
CA THR A 87 1.23 -12.87 0.93
C THR A 87 1.15 -12.84 -0.60
N ARG A 88 1.88 -11.91 -1.27
CA ARG A 88 1.94 -11.84 -2.73
C ARG A 88 2.57 -13.09 -3.32
N ALA A 89 3.69 -13.55 -2.78
CA ALA A 89 4.33 -14.77 -3.28
C ALA A 89 3.42 -16.00 -3.16
N ALA A 90 2.62 -16.09 -2.09
CA ALA A 90 1.61 -17.14 -1.96
C ALA A 90 0.50 -17.02 -3.02
N ALA A 91 0.06 -15.81 -3.32
CA ALA A 91 -0.93 -15.58 -4.37
C ALA A 91 -0.37 -15.92 -5.76
N GLU A 92 0.85 -15.50 -6.08
CA GLU A 92 1.52 -15.80 -7.36
C GLU A 92 1.66 -17.30 -7.62
N ALA A 93 1.79 -18.12 -6.56
CA ALA A 93 1.89 -19.57 -6.69
C ALA A 93 0.58 -20.25 -7.14
N VAL A 94 -0.57 -19.58 -7.00
CA VAL A 94 -1.90 -20.16 -7.29
C VAL A 94 -2.69 -19.41 -8.36
N VAL A 95 -2.37 -18.15 -8.60
CA VAL A 95 -3.06 -17.31 -9.61
C VAL A 95 -2.51 -17.64 -11.00
N THR A 96 -3.42 -17.86 -11.95
CA THR A 96 -3.12 -18.05 -13.37
C THR A 96 -3.76 -16.95 -14.22
N ASP A 97 -3.42 -16.88 -15.49
CA ASP A 97 -3.96 -15.88 -16.42
C ASP A 97 -5.49 -15.98 -16.61
N ASP A 98 -6.10 -17.09 -16.20
CA ASP A 98 -7.56 -17.29 -16.28
C ASP A 98 -8.32 -16.62 -15.13
N TRP A 99 -7.64 -16.09 -14.12
CA TRP A 99 -8.29 -15.45 -12.98
C TRP A 99 -8.61 -13.99 -13.28
N TRP A 100 -9.85 -13.62 -12.99
CA TRP A 100 -10.34 -12.26 -13.08
C TRP A 100 -10.58 -11.71 -11.70
N PHE A 101 -10.05 -10.53 -11.41
CA PHE A 101 -10.21 -9.83 -10.13
C PHE A 101 -10.92 -8.52 -10.37
N GLY A 102 -11.87 -8.19 -9.50
CA GLY A 102 -12.49 -6.89 -9.41
C GLY A 102 -12.45 -6.41 -7.95
N PHE A 103 -12.29 -5.12 -7.76
CA PHE A 103 -12.31 -4.49 -6.45
C PHE A 103 -13.45 -3.49 -6.42
N GLU A 104 -14.27 -3.56 -5.37
CA GLU A 104 -15.24 -2.52 -5.03
C GLU A 104 -14.66 -1.69 -3.90
N GLN A 105 -14.46 -0.40 -4.15
CA GLN A 105 -13.94 0.51 -3.14
C GLN A 105 -15.10 1.07 -2.33
N GLU A 106 -15.27 0.58 -1.11
CA GLU A 106 -16.29 1.04 -0.19
C GLU A 106 -15.66 1.87 0.93
N TYR A 107 -16.26 3.02 1.24
CA TYR A 107 -15.76 3.91 2.28
C TYR A 107 -16.87 4.82 2.81
N PHE A 108 -16.65 5.36 4.00
CA PHE A 108 -17.45 6.43 4.58
C PHE A 108 -16.59 7.68 4.72
N PHE A 109 -17.17 8.83 4.45
CA PHE A 109 -16.58 10.08 4.89
C PHE A 109 -16.89 10.31 6.35
N THR A 110 -15.90 10.76 7.10
CA THR A 110 -16.07 11.07 8.53
C THR A 110 -15.65 12.49 8.84
N ASN A 111 -16.26 13.06 9.87
CA ASN A 111 -15.77 14.25 10.53
C ASN A 111 -14.47 13.95 11.29
N LYS A 112 -13.79 14.99 11.79
CA LYS A 112 -12.54 14.85 12.55
C LYS A 112 -12.70 14.06 13.87
N ASP A 113 -13.90 13.99 14.41
CA ASP A 113 -14.25 13.24 15.62
C ASP A 113 -14.61 11.78 15.32
N GLY A 114 -14.56 11.36 14.05
CA GLY A 114 -14.88 10.01 13.60
C GLY A 114 -16.35 9.76 13.32
N SER A 115 -17.23 10.73 13.56
CA SER A 115 -18.64 10.62 13.21
C SER A 115 -18.84 10.64 11.68
N PRO A 116 -19.82 9.92 11.12
CA PRO A 116 -20.10 9.97 9.68
C PRO A 116 -20.41 11.39 9.20
N LEU A 117 -19.78 11.82 8.12
CA LEU A 117 -20.02 13.13 7.52
C LEU A 117 -21.44 13.22 6.97
N GLY A 118 -22.13 14.31 7.25
CA GLY A 118 -23.50 14.56 6.80
C GLY A 118 -24.58 13.76 7.55
N TRP A 119 -24.22 13.08 8.62
CA TRP A 119 -25.14 12.35 9.47
C TRP A 119 -25.74 13.30 10.51
N GLU A 120 -27.06 13.42 10.51
CA GLU A 120 -27.77 14.12 11.58
C GLU A 120 -27.78 13.27 12.87
N GLU A 121 -28.05 13.90 14.01
CA GLU A 121 -28.09 13.21 15.30
C GLU A 121 -29.08 12.02 15.27
N GLY A 122 -28.60 10.85 15.70
CA GLY A 122 -29.38 9.62 15.82
C GLY A 122 -28.64 8.36 15.43
N GLU A 123 -29.31 7.22 15.59
CA GLU A 123 -28.75 5.94 15.18
C GLU A 123 -28.73 5.82 13.64
N PRO A 124 -27.61 5.39 13.06
CA PRO A 124 -27.51 5.16 11.62
C PRO A 124 -28.52 4.12 11.14
N ARG A 125 -29.23 4.42 10.07
CA ARG A 125 -30.15 3.44 9.47
C ARG A 125 -29.36 2.38 8.70
N PRO A 126 -29.77 1.11 8.68
CA PRO A 126 -29.09 0.02 7.99
C PRO A 126 -28.87 0.25 6.48
N GLN A 127 -29.80 0.90 5.83
CA GLN A 127 -29.67 1.49 4.50
C GLN A 127 -30.40 2.82 4.56
N GLY A 128 -29.67 3.88 4.50
CA GLY A 128 -30.22 5.21 4.65
C GLY A 128 -29.87 6.10 3.49
N ASP A 129 -30.15 7.36 3.70
CA ASP A 129 -29.94 8.43 2.74
C ASP A 129 -28.47 8.59 2.31
N TYR A 130 -27.55 7.96 3.04
CA TYR A 130 -26.10 8.01 2.81
C TYR A 130 -25.52 6.78 2.11
N TYR A 131 -26.32 5.72 1.93
CA TYR A 131 -25.91 4.59 1.09
C TYR A 131 -26.10 4.98 -0.38
N CYS A 132 -25.01 4.91 -1.16
CA CYS A 132 -24.98 5.44 -2.52
C CYS A 132 -25.41 6.91 -2.60
N GLY A 133 -25.06 7.70 -1.61
CA GLY A 133 -25.45 9.10 -1.51
C GLY A 133 -24.90 9.93 -2.66
N VAL A 134 -25.64 10.96 -3.05
CA VAL A 134 -25.31 11.91 -4.10
C VAL A 134 -25.34 13.33 -3.57
N GLY A 135 -24.57 14.20 -4.19
CA GLY A 135 -24.54 15.62 -3.86
C GLY A 135 -23.13 16.14 -3.60
N ALA A 136 -23.00 17.44 -3.45
CA ALA A 136 -21.71 18.11 -3.28
C ALA A 136 -20.98 17.67 -2.02
N ASP A 137 -21.69 17.44 -0.93
CA ASP A 137 -21.13 17.06 0.36
C ASP A 137 -20.57 15.63 0.39
N LEU A 138 -20.98 14.81 -0.59
CA LEU A 138 -20.55 13.41 -0.75
C LEU A 138 -19.62 13.20 -1.95
N SER A 139 -19.31 14.26 -2.68
CA SER A 139 -18.45 14.21 -3.85
C SER A 139 -16.99 14.45 -3.48
N LEU A 140 -16.12 13.49 -3.79
CA LEU A 140 -14.67 13.63 -3.61
C LEU A 140 -14.09 14.85 -4.33
N ILE A 141 -14.64 15.24 -5.48
CA ILE A 141 -14.21 16.42 -6.23
C ILE A 141 -14.46 17.71 -5.44
N HIS A 142 -15.51 17.77 -4.65
CA HIS A 142 -15.89 18.95 -3.87
C HIS A 142 -15.22 18.99 -2.48
N ILE A 143 -14.74 17.87 -2.00
CA ILE A 143 -14.04 17.73 -0.72
C ILE A 143 -12.55 18.04 -0.88
#